data_427976853c7156e61f2a709f0495fa46
#
_entry.id   427976853c7156e61f2a709f0495fa46
#
_cell.length_a   1.000
_cell.length_b   1.000
_cell.length_c   1.000
_cell.angle_alpha   90.00
_cell.angle_beta   90.00
_cell.angle_gamma   90.00
#
_symmetry.space_group_name_H-M   'P 1'
#
loop_
_entity.id
_entity.type
_entity.pdbx_description
1 polymer ?
#
loop_
_entity_poly.entity_id
_entity_poly.type
_entity_poly.pdbx_seq_one_letter_code
_entity_poly.pdbx_strand_id
1 'polypeptide(L)'
;MDLGEFRNLIAAVRGEIGKAVQGQDAIIDLVLISLFAGGHCLVEGPPGTAKTLLARSVSAAMALDYRRIQFTPDLMPGDVLGVNLFNFQNNQFHLTKGPVFTDILLADEINRAPPKTQSALLQAMNERMVTIDGTDYSLGPDFFVLATQNPIEQQGTYPLPEAQLDRFLFKLVVDFPDRDTEIAILTRHASQALKSELRNAGIRPLVTRAALAEGRALIDAIRLDDTILTYIVDLVRATRSDADILYGASTRAADALASAVRVRAAFEGRDYGLPDDVQALLVPALRHRIILSPSAEIDGRTPDEVLRNIKNRVDAPR
;
A
#
# COMPACT_ATOMS: atom_id res chain seq x y z
N MET A 1 -19.14 -13.88 10.08
CA MET A 1 -18.06 -14.58 9.33
C MET A 1 -17.05 -15.13 10.32
N ASP A 2 -16.63 -16.40 10.19
CA ASP A 2 -15.53 -16.95 10.97
C ASP A 2 -14.18 -16.85 10.23
N LEU A 3 -13.07 -17.23 10.90
CA LEU A 3 -11.72 -17.15 10.31
C LEU A 3 -11.53 -18.07 9.10
N GLY A 4 -12.19 -19.22 9.06
CA GLY A 4 -12.14 -20.16 7.94
C GLY A 4 -12.86 -19.59 6.71
N GLU A 5 -14.05 -19.02 6.93
CA GLU A 5 -14.82 -18.31 5.90
C GLU A 5 -14.03 -17.09 5.37
N PHE A 6 -13.40 -16.34 6.28
CA PHE A 6 -12.58 -15.18 5.91
C PHE A 6 -11.38 -15.58 5.05
N ARG A 7 -10.62 -16.60 5.45
CA ARG A 7 -9.52 -17.16 4.65
C ARG A 7 -9.97 -17.55 3.24
N ASN A 8 -11.11 -18.26 3.14
CA ASN A 8 -11.65 -18.68 1.85
C ASN A 8 -12.07 -17.49 0.99
N LEU A 9 -12.66 -16.46 1.59
CA LEU A 9 -13.02 -15.22 0.91
C LEU A 9 -11.76 -14.51 0.37
N ILE A 10 -10.70 -14.39 1.17
CA ILE A 10 -9.44 -13.78 0.73
C ILE A 10 -8.79 -14.58 -0.41
N ALA A 11 -8.79 -15.92 -0.32
CA ALA A 11 -8.30 -16.77 -1.40
C ALA A 11 -9.09 -16.56 -2.71
N ALA A 12 -10.40 -16.42 -2.63
CA ALA A 12 -11.24 -16.11 -3.79
C ALA A 12 -10.94 -14.72 -4.36
N VAL A 13 -10.75 -13.70 -3.51
CA VAL A 13 -10.37 -12.34 -3.92
C VAL A 13 -9.02 -12.33 -4.64
N ARG A 14 -8.02 -13.04 -4.11
CA ARG A 14 -6.71 -13.22 -4.77
C ARG A 14 -6.88 -13.81 -6.17
N GLY A 15 -7.69 -14.87 -6.29
CA GLY A 15 -7.99 -15.52 -7.57
C GLY A 15 -8.68 -14.58 -8.57
N GLU A 16 -9.61 -13.74 -8.11
CA GLU A 16 -10.26 -12.75 -8.98
C GLU A 16 -9.27 -11.68 -9.48
N ILE A 17 -8.44 -11.14 -8.59
CA ILE A 17 -7.42 -10.13 -8.95
C ILE A 17 -6.36 -10.77 -9.88
N GLY A 18 -5.92 -11.98 -9.60
CA GLY A 18 -4.96 -12.75 -10.39
C GLY A 18 -5.39 -13.01 -11.85
N LYS A 19 -6.70 -12.96 -12.14
CA LYS A 19 -7.19 -13.00 -13.52
C LYS A 19 -6.67 -11.83 -14.36
N ALA A 20 -6.48 -10.68 -13.77
CA ALA A 20 -5.99 -9.49 -14.48
C ALA A 20 -4.49 -9.27 -14.25
N VAL A 21 -4.01 -9.43 -13.02
CA VAL A 21 -2.64 -9.17 -12.59
C VAL A 21 -1.94 -10.51 -12.40
N GLN A 22 -1.18 -10.95 -13.41
CA GLN A 22 -0.50 -12.24 -13.41
C GLN A 22 0.93 -12.11 -12.88
N GLY A 23 1.41 -13.15 -12.17
CA GLY A 23 2.79 -13.26 -11.68
C GLY A 23 3.14 -12.31 -10.52
N GLN A 24 2.16 -11.64 -9.91
CA GLN A 24 2.37 -10.68 -8.82
C GLN A 24 1.60 -11.06 -7.55
N ASP A 25 1.44 -12.34 -7.26
CA ASP A 25 0.63 -12.83 -6.13
C ASP A 25 1.11 -12.24 -4.79
N ALA A 26 2.42 -12.17 -4.58
CA ALA A 26 2.98 -11.57 -3.36
C ALA A 26 2.65 -10.06 -3.22
N ILE A 27 2.59 -9.33 -4.34
CA ILE A 27 2.21 -7.90 -4.34
C ILE A 27 0.72 -7.75 -4.05
N ILE A 28 -0.12 -8.60 -4.65
CA ILE A 28 -1.57 -8.65 -4.38
C ILE A 28 -1.81 -8.87 -2.89
N ASP A 29 -1.11 -9.82 -2.28
CA ASP A 29 -1.22 -10.11 -0.85
C ASP A 29 -0.85 -8.91 0.02
N LEU A 30 0.27 -8.25 -0.25
CA LEU A 30 0.72 -7.09 0.51
C LEU A 30 -0.24 -5.91 0.36
N VAL A 31 -0.82 -5.70 -0.83
CA VAL A 31 -1.86 -4.67 -1.03
C VAL A 31 -3.12 -4.99 -0.24
N LEU A 32 -3.58 -6.24 -0.27
CA LEU A 32 -4.75 -6.67 0.52
C LEU A 32 -4.47 -6.56 2.03
N ILE A 33 -3.29 -6.99 2.49
CA ILE A 33 -2.88 -6.82 3.90
C ILE A 33 -2.93 -5.35 4.30
N SER A 34 -2.39 -4.45 3.46
CA SER A 34 -2.44 -3.01 3.73
C SER A 34 -3.87 -2.46 3.81
N LEU A 35 -4.74 -2.88 2.91
CA LEU A 35 -6.14 -2.44 2.88
C LEU A 35 -6.88 -2.86 4.16
N PHE A 36 -6.72 -4.11 4.59
CA PHE A 36 -7.34 -4.62 5.81
C PHE A 36 -6.73 -4.06 7.07
N ALA A 37 -5.42 -3.82 7.11
CA ALA A 37 -4.74 -3.14 8.21
C ALA A 37 -5.08 -1.64 8.31
N GLY A 38 -5.81 -1.11 7.35
CA GLY A 38 -6.11 0.33 7.27
C GLY A 38 -4.89 1.20 6.97
N GLY A 39 -3.83 0.61 6.40
CA GLY A 39 -2.64 1.32 5.95
C GLY A 39 -2.72 1.74 4.48
N HIS A 40 -1.61 2.23 3.93
CA HIS A 40 -1.47 2.64 2.54
C HIS A 40 -0.22 2.01 1.94
N CYS A 41 -0.14 1.88 0.60
CA CYS A 41 1.01 1.31 -0.09
C CYS A 41 1.71 2.33 -0.99
N LEU A 42 3.04 2.27 -0.99
CA LEU A 42 3.88 2.89 -2.01
C LEU A 42 4.41 1.82 -2.94
N VAL A 43 4.14 1.91 -4.23
CA VAL A 43 4.59 0.95 -5.25
C VAL A 43 5.68 1.60 -6.09
N GLU A 44 6.87 1.04 -6.04
CA GLU A 44 8.00 1.45 -6.85
C GLU A 44 8.29 0.42 -7.94
N GLY A 45 8.48 0.88 -9.15
CA GLY A 45 8.81 0.01 -10.28
C GLY A 45 8.71 0.73 -11.62
N PRO A 46 9.27 0.14 -12.67
CA PRO A 46 9.27 0.71 -14.00
C PRO A 46 7.84 0.89 -14.55
N PRO A 47 7.64 1.72 -15.57
CA PRO A 47 6.37 1.84 -16.27
C PRO A 47 6.01 0.50 -16.95
N GLY A 48 4.69 0.23 -17.08
CA GLY A 48 4.22 -1.01 -17.71
C GLY A 48 4.12 -2.23 -16.81
N THR A 49 4.42 -2.12 -15.50
CA THR A 49 4.30 -3.22 -14.53
C THR A 49 2.91 -3.37 -13.90
N ALA A 50 1.87 -3.03 -14.64
CA ALA A 50 0.45 -3.23 -14.27
C ALA A 50 -0.03 -2.55 -12.97
N LYS A 51 0.67 -1.52 -12.45
CA LYS A 51 0.30 -0.82 -11.20
C LYS A 51 -1.13 -0.27 -11.22
N THR A 52 -1.53 0.34 -12.33
CA THR A 52 -2.91 0.86 -12.53
C THR A 52 -3.93 -0.28 -12.59
N LEU A 53 -3.57 -1.38 -13.24
CA LEU A 53 -4.44 -2.55 -13.36
C LEU A 53 -4.65 -3.21 -11.99
N LEU A 54 -3.60 -3.30 -11.16
CA LEU A 54 -3.67 -3.80 -9.79
C LEU A 54 -4.67 -3.00 -8.95
N ALA A 55 -4.54 -1.66 -8.89
CA ALA A 55 -5.44 -0.81 -8.10
C ALA A 55 -6.91 -0.98 -8.53
N ARG A 56 -7.17 -0.99 -9.85
CA ARG A 56 -8.51 -1.18 -10.41
C ARG A 56 -9.07 -2.58 -10.14
N SER A 57 -8.23 -3.60 -10.19
CA SER A 57 -8.63 -4.99 -9.93
C SER A 57 -8.99 -5.20 -8.46
N VAL A 58 -8.22 -4.63 -7.54
CA VAL A 58 -8.52 -4.63 -6.11
C VAL A 58 -9.85 -3.94 -5.85
N SER A 59 -10.05 -2.72 -6.39
CA SER A 59 -11.31 -1.99 -6.25
C SER A 59 -12.51 -2.80 -6.76
N ALA A 60 -12.39 -3.41 -7.94
CA ALA A 60 -13.46 -4.20 -8.53
C ALA A 60 -13.81 -5.45 -7.70
N ALA A 61 -12.79 -6.19 -7.21
CA ALA A 61 -12.98 -7.38 -6.39
C ALA A 61 -13.57 -7.07 -5.01
N MET A 62 -13.26 -5.89 -4.47
CA MET A 62 -13.69 -5.42 -3.14
C MET A 62 -14.98 -4.57 -3.18
N ALA A 63 -15.60 -4.37 -4.34
CA ALA A 63 -16.76 -3.48 -4.54
C ALA A 63 -16.57 -2.08 -3.91
N LEU A 64 -15.37 -1.52 -4.02
CA LEU A 64 -14.99 -0.21 -3.50
C LEU A 64 -14.89 0.82 -4.64
N ASP A 65 -15.22 2.07 -4.35
CA ASP A 65 -15.08 3.16 -5.30
C ASP A 65 -13.61 3.43 -5.62
N TYR A 66 -13.32 3.69 -6.90
CA TYR A 66 -11.96 3.90 -7.39
C TYR A 66 -11.83 5.24 -8.11
N ARG A 67 -10.76 5.96 -7.77
CA ARG A 67 -10.30 7.11 -8.56
C ARG A 67 -8.81 7.04 -8.81
N ARG A 68 -8.38 7.65 -9.90
CA ARG A 68 -6.96 7.83 -10.25
C ARG A 68 -6.67 9.31 -10.40
N ILE A 69 -5.55 9.73 -9.87
CA ILE A 69 -4.95 11.02 -10.14
C ILE A 69 -3.50 10.82 -10.60
N GLN A 70 -3.14 11.46 -11.72
CA GLN A 70 -1.78 11.53 -12.21
C GLN A 70 -1.12 12.77 -11.62
N PHE A 71 -0.02 12.58 -10.90
CA PHE A 71 0.73 13.68 -10.33
C PHE A 71 1.62 14.32 -11.41
N THR A 72 1.58 15.65 -11.51
CA THR A 72 2.34 16.46 -12.46
C THR A 72 2.95 17.67 -11.75
N PRO A 73 4.00 18.32 -12.32
CA PRO A 73 4.66 19.45 -11.67
C PRO A 73 3.76 20.67 -11.42
N ASP A 74 2.67 20.79 -12.15
CA ASP A 74 1.70 21.89 -12.06
C ASP A 74 0.49 21.56 -11.16
N LEU A 75 0.38 20.30 -10.67
CA LEU A 75 -0.74 19.87 -9.84
C LEU A 75 -0.78 20.61 -8.50
N MET A 76 -1.91 21.21 -8.17
CA MET A 76 -2.12 21.95 -6.94
C MET A 76 -2.83 21.10 -5.86
N PRO A 77 -2.69 21.44 -4.57
CA PRO A 77 -3.44 20.74 -3.49
C PRO A 77 -4.94 20.71 -3.70
N GLY A 78 -5.54 21.79 -4.24
CA GLY A 78 -6.96 21.88 -4.53
C GLY A 78 -7.43 20.88 -5.59
N ASP A 79 -6.56 20.51 -6.54
CA ASP A 79 -6.88 19.50 -7.56
C ASP A 79 -7.00 18.10 -6.95
N VAL A 80 -6.30 17.86 -5.84
CA VAL A 80 -6.29 16.59 -5.10
C VAL A 80 -7.44 16.54 -4.09
N LEU A 81 -7.56 17.59 -3.26
CA LEU A 81 -8.49 17.64 -2.14
C LEU A 81 -9.90 18.13 -2.55
N GLY A 82 -9.95 19.01 -3.52
CA GLY A 82 -11.16 19.75 -3.91
C GLY A 82 -11.10 21.21 -3.47
N VAL A 83 -12.07 21.97 -3.95
CA VAL A 83 -12.16 23.42 -3.73
C VAL A 83 -13.61 23.85 -3.58
N ASN A 84 -13.86 24.91 -2.84
CA ASN A 84 -15.14 25.57 -2.83
C ASN A 84 -15.23 26.55 -4.00
N LEU A 85 -16.18 26.33 -4.89
CA LEU A 85 -16.48 27.22 -6.00
C LEU A 85 -17.69 28.09 -5.66
N PHE A 86 -17.57 29.39 -5.87
CA PHE A 86 -18.69 30.32 -5.71
C PHE A 86 -19.65 30.19 -6.89
N ASN A 87 -20.90 29.88 -6.61
CA ASN A 87 -21.95 29.84 -7.61
C ASN A 87 -22.69 31.18 -7.64
N PHE A 88 -22.51 31.95 -8.72
CA PHE A 88 -23.11 33.25 -8.91
C PHE A 88 -24.65 33.21 -9.09
N GLN A 89 -25.23 32.04 -9.42
CA GLN A 89 -26.70 31.94 -9.63
C GLN A 89 -27.45 31.89 -8.30
N ASN A 90 -26.89 31.26 -7.28
CA ASN A 90 -27.53 31.12 -5.96
C ASN A 90 -26.78 31.84 -4.84
N ASN A 91 -25.68 32.57 -5.15
CA ASN A 91 -24.81 33.27 -4.19
C ASN A 91 -24.29 32.37 -3.06
N GLN A 92 -23.96 31.12 -3.39
CA GLN A 92 -23.46 30.12 -2.41
C GLN A 92 -22.14 29.50 -2.87
N PHE A 93 -21.33 29.11 -1.90
CA PHE A 93 -20.18 28.26 -2.18
C PHE A 93 -20.61 26.80 -2.29
N HIS A 94 -20.11 26.14 -3.30
CA HIS A 94 -20.30 24.71 -3.53
C HIS A 94 -18.97 23.98 -3.47
N LEU A 95 -18.89 22.93 -2.63
CA LEU A 95 -17.73 22.06 -2.60
C LEU A 95 -17.70 21.19 -3.86
N THR A 96 -16.66 21.39 -4.67
CA THR A 96 -16.26 20.48 -5.72
C THR A 96 -15.24 19.50 -5.13
N LYS A 97 -15.70 18.27 -4.86
CA LYS A 97 -14.87 17.21 -4.26
C LYS A 97 -13.77 16.75 -5.19
N GLY A 98 -12.53 16.77 -4.70
CA GLY A 98 -11.37 16.23 -5.40
C GLY A 98 -11.38 14.70 -5.46
N PRO A 99 -10.38 14.11 -6.14
CA PRO A 99 -10.25 12.65 -6.29
C PRO A 99 -10.00 11.89 -4.98
N VAL A 100 -9.56 12.54 -3.90
CA VAL A 100 -9.42 11.91 -2.57
C VAL A 100 -10.75 11.41 -1.99
N PHE A 101 -11.88 11.96 -2.43
CA PHE A 101 -13.20 11.48 -2.01
C PHE A 101 -13.57 10.18 -2.76
N THR A 102 -12.91 9.11 -2.37
CA THR A 102 -13.09 7.75 -2.91
C THR A 102 -12.63 6.74 -1.86
N ASP A 103 -12.90 5.45 -2.07
CA ASP A 103 -12.36 4.41 -1.19
C ASP A 103 -10.93 4.05 -1.60
N ILE A 104 -10.68 3.79 -2.88
CA ILE A 104 -9.35 3.47 -3.39
C ILE A 104 -8.87 4.59 -4.30
N LEU A 105 -7.80 5.26 -3.90
CA LEU A 105 -7.12 6.28 -4.69
C LEU A 105 -5.80 5.72 -5.23
N LEU A 106 -5.67 5.69 -6.56
CA LEU A 106 -4.36 5.54 -7.19
C LEU A 106 -3.74 6.92 -7.38
N ALA A 107 -2.71 7.23 -6.58
CA ALA A 107 -1.88 8.41 -6.71
C ALA A 107 -0.66 8.08 -7.59
N ASP A 108 -0.80 8.29 -8.90
CA ASP A 108 0.18 7.85 -9.88
C ASP A 108 1.31 8.86 -10.03
N GLU A 109 2.57 8.39 -9.90
CA GLU A 109 3.81 9.20 -9.96
C GLU A 109 3.83 10.34 -8.94
N ILE A 110 3.57 10.02 -7.66
CA ILE A 110 3.47 11.01 -6.56
C ILE A 110 4.70 11.92 -6.45
N ASN A 111 5.87 11.42 -6.82
CA ASN A 111 7.13 12.17 -6.80
C ASN A 111 7.25 13.25 -7.90
N ARG A 112 6.30 13.37 -8.83
CA ARG A 112 6.31 14.42 -9.87
C ARG A 112 5.63 15.72 -9.40
N ALA A 113 4.78 15.67 -8.38
CA ALA A 113 4.14 16.90 -7.88
C ALA A 113 5.01 17.64 -6.88
N PRO A 114 4.79 18.97 -6.73
CA PRO A 114 5.48 19.77 -5.74
C PRO A 114 5.25 19.28 -4.31
N PRO A 115 6.19 19.51 -3.37
CA PRO A 115 6.09 19.03 -1.99
C PRO A 115 4.81 19.46 -1.26
N LYS A 116 4.25 20.63 -1.60
CA LYS A 116 3.00 21.11 -1.01
C LYS A 116 1.81 20.20 -1.37
N THR A 117 1.74 19.76 -2.62
CA THR A 117 0.68 18.85 -3.11
C THR A 117 0.85 17.44 -2.55
N GLN A 118 2.09 16.94 -2.49
CA GLN A 118 2.40 15.68 -1.82
C GLN A 118 1.95 15.72 -0.35
N SER A 119 2.32 16.77 0.39
CA SER A 119 1.99 16.92 1.81
C SER A 119 0.48 16.95 2.06
N ALA A 120 -0.30 17.56 1.16
CA ALA A 120 -1.76 17.59 1.27
C ALA A 120 -2.38 16.18 1.18
N LEU A 121 -1.94 15.35 0.22
CA LEU A 121 -2.38 13.96 0.14
C LEU A 121 -1.94 13.15 1.37
N LEU A 122 -0.67 13.30 1.79
CA LEU A 122 -0.12 12.55 2.92
C LEU A 122 -0.77 12.94 4.26
N GLN A 123 -1.25 14.18 4.41
CA GLN A 123 -2.07 14.57 5.54
C GLN A 123 -3.43 13.88 5.49
N ALA A 124 -4.11 13.92 4.34
CA ALA A 124 -5.40 13.26 4.16
C ALA A 124 -5.32 11.73 4.44
N MET A 125 -4.20 11.09 4.09
CA MET A 125 -3.94 9.67 4.40
C MET A 125 -3.89 9.40 5.91
N ASN A 126 -3.18 10.24 6.67
CA ASN A 126 -3.03 10.04 8.11
C ASN A 126 -4.31 10.32 8.90
N GLU A 127 -4.99 11.41 8.53
CA GLU A 127 -6.13 11.92 9.29
C GLU A 127 -7.45 11.32 8.81
N ARG A 128 -7.46 10.68 7.61
CA ARG A 128 -8.68 10.23 6.90
C ARG A 128 -9.73 11.34 6.79
N MET A 129 -9.24 12.55 6.69
CA MET A 129 -10.00 13.77 6.68
C MET A 129 -9.29 14.81 5.84
N VAL A 130 -10.04 15.70 5.24
CA VAL A 130 -9.51 16.89 4.57
C VAL A 130 -10.19 18.14 5.08
N THR A 131 -9.42 19.20 5.29
CA THR A 131 -9.95 20.52 5.68
C THR A 131 -9.95 21.42 4.47
N ILE A 132 -11.13 21.92 4.07
CA ILE A 132 -11.30 22.85 2.96
C ILE A 132 -12.01 24.11 3.50
N ASP A 133 -11.32 25.25 3.40
CA ASP A 133 -11.81 26.55 3.89
C ASP A 133 -12.31 26.48 5.36
N GLY A 134 -11.57 25.77 6.21
CA GLY A 134 -11.86 25.63 7.63
C GLY A 134 -12.97 24.63 7.97
N THR A 135 -13.49 23.90 6.99
CA THR A 135 -14.47 22.84 7.20
C THR A 135 -13.83 21.47 6.98
N ASP A 136 -14.05 20.56 7.94
CA ASP A 136 -13.51 19.21 7.92
C ASP A 136 -14.47 18.24 7.21
N TYR A 137 -13.91 17.43 6.31
CA TYR A 137 -14.64 16.41 5.55
C TYR A 137 -13.98 15.04 5.73
N SER A 138 -14.73 14.09 6.26
CA SER A 138 -14.25 12.71 6.42
C SER A 138 -14.15 12.00 5.07
N LEU A 139 -13.08 11.22 4.88
CA LEU A 139 -12.87 10.34 3.72
C LEU A 139 -13.42 8.92 3.94
N GLY A 140 -13.81 8.61 5.20
CA GLY A 140 -14.33 7.30 5.57
C GLY A 140 -13.27 6.30 6.00
N PRO A 141 -13.71 5.15 6.58
CA PRO A 141 -12.81 4.14 7.14
C PRO A 141 -12.09 3.32 6.06
N ASP A 142 -12.64 3.27 4.85
CA ASP A 142 -12.16 2.43 3.76
C ASP A 142 -11.16 3.16 2.85
N PHE A 143 -10.87 4.44 3.16
CA PHE A 143 -9.93 5.23 2.35
C PHE A 143 -8.55 4.60 2.32
N PHE A 144 -8.15 4.18 1.14
CA PHE A 144 -6.88 3.51 0.85
C PHE A 144 -6.17 4.18 -0.31
N VAL A 145 -4.90 4.49 -0.14
CA VAL A 145 -4.06 5.07 -1.18
C VAL A 145 -3.02 4.05 -1.64
N LEU A 146 -3.00 3.80 -2.94
CA LEU A 146 -1.91 3.15 -3.64
C LEU A 146 -1.15 4.24 -4.39
N ALA A 147 -0.03 4.70 -3.82
CA ALA A 147 0.83 5.66 -4.48
C ALA A 147 1.85 4.95 -5.34
N THR A 148 2.22 5.53 -6.50
CA THR A 148 3.29 4.97 -7.33
C THR A 148 4.45 5.93 -7.46
N GLN A 149 5.66 5.36 -7.60
CA GLN A 149 6.88 6.08 -7.96
C GLN A 149 7.58 5.35 -9.12
N ASN A 150 8.17 6.13 -10.01
CA ASN A 150 9.06 5.60 -11.03
C ASN A 150 10.51 5.90 -10.62
N PRO A 151 11.33 4.88 -10.30
CA PRO A 151 12.71 5.10 -9.86
C PRO A 151 13.64 5.58 -10.99
N ILE A 152 13.25 5.38 -12.24
CA ILE A 152 14.09 5.71 -13.42
C ILE A 152 14.02 7.20 -13.76
N GLU A 153 12.86 7.83 -13.54
CA GLU A 153 12.67 9.25 -13.84
C GLU A 153 13.17 10.12 -12.69
N GLN A 154 14.39 10.66 -12.84
CA GLN A 154 14.98 11.59 -11.84
C GLN A 154 14.74 13.07 -12.20
N GLN A 155 14.60 13.40 -13.48
CA GLN A 155 14.39 14.79 -13.90
C GLN A 155 12.96 15.25 -13.64
N GLY A 156 12.82 16.41 -12.99
CA GLY A 156 11.51 17.00 -12.68
C GLY A 156 10.75 16.27 -11.58
N THR A 157 11.46 15.51 -10.71
CA THR A 157 10.87 14.82 -9.57
C THR A 157 11.27 15.48 -8.26
N TYR A 158 10.38 15.34 -7.27
CA TYR A 158 10.57 15.76 -5.88
C TYR A 158 10.50 14.51 -5.02
N PRO A 159 11.64 14.00 -4.52
CA PRO A 159 11.63 12.81 -3.67
C PRO A 159 10.80 13.04 -2.40
N LEU A 160 10.10 12.02 -1.97
CA LEU A 160 9.38 12.06 -0.69
C LEU A 160 10.39 12.03 0.45
N PRO A 161 10.34 12.97 1.40
CA PRO A 161 11.14 12.90 2.62
C PRO A 161 10.83 11.64 3.43
N GLU A 162 11.81 11.13 4.18
CA GLU A 162 11.71 9.89 4.97
C GLU A 162 10.54 9.94 5.98
N ALA A 163 10.32 11.08 6.63
CA ALA A 163 9.20 11.29 7.55
C ALA A 163 7.82 11.17 6.87
N GLN A 164 7.78 11.36 5.56
CA GLN A 164 6.57 11.18 4.76
C GLN A 164 6.41 9.75 4.28
N LEU A 165 7.51 9.05 3.98
CA LEU A 165 7.53 7.64 3.62
C LEU A 165 7.02 6.76 4.78
N ASP A 166 7.27 7.11 6.03
CA ASP A 166 6.80 6.37 7.22
C ASP A 166 5.26 6.28 7.32
N ARG A 167 4.52 7.06 6.52
CA ARG A 167 3.05 7.00 6.44
C ARG A 167 2.52 5.82 5.62
N PHE A 168 3.34 5.26 4.76
CA PHE A 168 2.99 4.04 4.01
C PHE A 168 3.26 2.80 4.86
N LEU A 169 2.30 1.89 4.93
CA LEU A 169 2.48 0.62 5.64
C LEU A 169 3.57 -0.21 4.97
N PHE A 170 3.49 -0.34 3.64
CA PHE A 170 4.47 -1.06 2.84
C PHE A 170 5.01 -0.21 1.69
N LYS A 171 6.31 -0.39 1.41
CA LYS A 171 6.92 -0.05 0.13
C LYS A 171 7.10 -1.35 -0.68
N LEU A 172 6.38 -1.45 -1.78
CA LEU A 172 6.35 -2.59 -2.69
C LEU A 172 7.26 -2.30 -3.87
N VAL A 173 8.21 -3.18 -4.13
CA VAL A 173 9.05 -3.11 -5.33
C VAL A 173 8.49 -4.09 -6.34
N VAL A 174 8.15 -3.58 -7.51
CA VAL A 174 7.57 -4.36 -8.62
C VAL A 174 8.56 -4.35 -9.77
N ASP A 175 9.04 -5.52 -10.12
CA ASP A 175 9.90 -5.73 -11.28
C ASP A 175 9.10 -6.17 -12.50
N PHE A 176 9.76 -6.26 -13.65
CA PHE A 176 9.16 -6.89 -14.84
C PHE A 176 8.82 -8.35 -14.54
N PRO A 177 7.71 -8.87 -15.13
CA PRO A 177 7.38 -10.28 -15.02
C PRO A 177 8.49 -11.17 -15.58
N ASP A 178 8.54 -12.42 -15.13
CA ASP A 178 9.39 -13.41 -15.76
C ASP A 178 8.92 -13.75 -17.19
N ARG A 179 9.81 -14.39 -17.94
CA ARG A 179 9.57 -14.71 -19.37
C ARG A 179 8.27 -15.51 -19.59
N ASP A 180 7.97 -16.47 -18.75
CA ASP A 180 6.82 -17.34 -18.92
C ASP A 180 5.51 -16.60 -18.61
N THR A 181 5.53 -15.73 -17.62
CA THR A 181 4.44 -14.79 -17.31
C THR A 181 4.22 -13.79 -18.46
N GLU A 182 5.29 -13.22 -19.05
CA GLU A 182 5.16 -12.34 -20.22
C GLU A 182 4.51 -13.06 -21.42
N ILE A 183 4.91 -14.29 -21.69
CA ILE A 183 4.30 -15.12 -22.75
C ILE A 183 2.80 -15.35 -22.44
N ALA A 184 2.45 -15.66 -21.20
CA ALA A 184 1.05 -15.87 -20.81
C ALA A 184 0.21 -14.60 -21.00
N ILE A 185 0.75 -13.42 -20.61
CA ILE A 185 0.12 -12.12 -20.82
C ILE A 185 -0.11 -11.86 -22.30
N LEU A 186 0.91 -12.03 -23.15
CA LEU A 186 0.82 -11.82 -24.60
C LEU A 186 -0.17 -12.78 -25.27
N THR A 187 -0.17 -14.06 -24.89
CA THR A 187 -1.10 -15.06 -25.42
C THR A 187 -2.55 -14.67 -25.11
N ARG A 188 -2.81 -14.18 -23.91
CA ARG A 188 -4.13 -13.71 -23.51
C ARG A 188 -4.56 -12.47 -24.30
N HIS A 189 -3.67 -11.50 -24.51
CA HIS A 189 -3.93 -10.30 -25.30
C HIS A 189 -4.19 -10.64 -26.77
N ALA A 190 -3.45 -11.57 -27.35
CA ALA A 190 -3.63 -12.01 -28.74
C ALA A 190 -4.99 -12.72 -28.96
N SER A 191 -5.54 -13.37 -27.96
CA SER A 191 -6.84 -14.07 -28.05
C SER A 191 -8.05 -13.18 -27.79
N GLN A 192 -7.86 -11.95 -27.32
CA GLN A 192 -8.94 -11.02 -26.95
C GLN A 192 -8.82 -9.74 -27.76
N ALA A 193 -9.61 -9.61 -28.83
CA ALA A 193 -9.64 -8.40 -29.66
C ALA A 193 -10.07 -7.16 -28.85
N LEU A 194 -9.15 -6.20 -28.67
CA LEU A 194 -9.35 -4.74 -28.48
C LEU A 194 -10.44 -4.24 -27.49
N LYS A 195 -10.79 -4.95 -26.41
CA LYS A 195 -11.73 -4.44 -25.40
C LYS A 195 -11.02 -4.27 -24.06
N SER A 196 -11.40 -3.25 -23.29
CA SER A 196 -10.72 -2.81 -22.05
C SER A 196 -10.33 -3.99 -21.13
N GLU A 197 -9.07 -4.04 -20.72
CA GLU A 197 -8.44 -5.13 -19.95
C GLU A 197 -9.26 -5.61 -18.74
N LEU A 198 -9.94 -4.72 -18.02
CA LEU A 198 -10.77 -5.05 -16.87
C LEU A 198 -12.11 -5.70 -17.23
N ARG A 199 -12.78 -5.23 -18.29
CA ARG A 199 -14.04 -5.83 -18.74
C ARG A 199 -13.81 -7.26 -19.26
N ASN A 200 -12.63 -7.50 -19.83
CA ASN A 200 -12.24 -8.81 -20.35
C ASN A 200 -11.75 -9.76 -19.25
N ALA A 201 -11.20 -9.25 -18.15
CA ALA A 201 -10.78 -10.07 -17.01
C ALA A 201 -11.98 -10.67 -16.26
N GLY A 202 -13.18 -10.06 -16.39
CA GLY A 202 -14.41 -10.57 -15.76
C GLY A 202 -14.32 -10.63 -14.23
N ILE A 203 -13.62 -9.64 -13.61
CA ILE A 203 -13.47 -9.59 -12.15
C ILE A 203 -14.84 -9.37 -11.52
N ARG A 204 -15.21 -10.29 -10.62
CA ARG A 204 -16.47 -10.22 -9.88
C ARG A 204 -16.24 -9.54 -8.52
N PRO A 205 -17.15 -8.66 -8.07
CA PRO A 205 -17.12 -8.14 -6.71
C PRO A 205 -17.45 -9.27 -5.74
N LEU A 206 -16.55 -9.57 -4.81
CA LEU A 206 -16.69 -10.63 -3.82
C LEU A 206 -16.86 -10.11 -2.40
N VAL A 207 -16.37 -8.91 -2.12
CA VAL A 207 -16.38 -8.31 -0.78
C VAL A 207 -17.28 -7.09 -0.78
N THR A 208 -18.27 -7.09 0.11
CA THR A 208 -19.09 -5.91 0.38
C THR A 208 -18.45 -5.06 1.49
N ARG A 209 -18.86 -3.81 1.66
CA ARG A 209 -18.40 -2.96 2.79
C ARG A 209 -18.69 -3.60 4.14
N ALA A 210 -19.82 -4.32 4.28
CA ALA A 210 -20.16 -5.05 5.51
C ALA A 210 -19.15 -6.21 5.75
N ALA A 211 -18.84 -6.99 4.72
CA ALA A 211 -17.85 -8.07 4.82
C ALA A 211 -16.44 -7.55 5.10
N LEU A 212 -16.06 -6.37 4.57
CA LEU A 212 -14.79 -5.71 4.88
C LEU A 212 -14.73 -5.31 6.36
N ALA A 213 -15.81 -4.71 6.90
CA ALA A 213 -15.91 -4.33 8.30
C ALA A 213 -15.87 -5.55 9.24
N GLU A 214 -16.59 -6.64 8.90
CA GLU A 214 -16.52 -7.90 9.64
C GLU A 214 -15.11 -8.50 9.62
N GLY A 215 -14.43 -8.48 8.47
CA GLY A 215 -13.04 -8.94 8.34
C GLY A 215 -12.08 -8.16 9.23
N ARG A 216 -12.23 -6.83 9.30
CA ARG A 216 -11.43 -5.99 10.21
C ARG A 216 -11.71 -6.32 11.68
N ALA A 217 -12.96 -6.52 12.06
CA ALA A 217 -13.30 -6.92 13.43
C ALA A 217 -12.69 -8.29 13.82
N LEU A 218 -12.62 -9.24 12.88
CA LEU A 218 -11.90 -10.51 13.09
C LEU A 218 -10.39 -10.28 13.28
N ILE A 219 -9.78 -9.41 12.48
CA ILE A 219 -8.36 -9.08 12.54
C ILE A 219 -8.02 -8.41 13.87
N ASP A 220 -8.88 -7.52 14.38
CA ASP A 220 -8.68 -6.84 15.67
C ASP A 220 -8.67 -7.84 16.84
N ALA A 221 -9.35 -8.97 16.69
CA ALA A 221 -9.38 -10.05 17.68
C ALA A 221 -8.16 -10.99 17.62
N ILE A 222 -7.31 -10.89 16.59
CA ILE A 222 -6.09 -11.72 16.47
C ILE A 222 -5.09 -11.39 17.57
N ARG A 223 -4.65 -12.42 18.28
CA ARG A 223 -3.70 -12.29 19.38
C ARG A 223 -2.26 -12.24 18.89
N LEU A 224 -1.50 -11.33 19.45
CA LEU A 224 -0.04 -11.33 19.37
C LEU A 224 0.48 -11.54 20.78
N ASP A 225 1.08 -12.68 21.02
CA ASP A 225 1.68 -12.98 22.32
C ASP A 225 2.90 -12.06 22.58
N ASP A 226 3.22 -11.85 23.85
CA ASP A 226 4.33 -10.98 24.27
C ASP A 226 5.66 -11.36 23.62
N THR A 227 5.87 -12.64 23.32
CA THR A 227 7.07 -13.14 22.62
C THR A 227 7.14 -12.62 21.19
N ILE A 228 6.00 -12.55 20.46
CA ILE A 228 5.93 -11.98 19.11
C ILE A 228 6.12 -10.47 19.15
N LEU A 229 5.49 -9.79 20.11
CA LEU A 229 5.66 -8.34 20.30
C LEU A 229 7.11 -7.99 20.63
N THR A 230 7.75 -8.77 21.51
CA THR A 230 9.18 -8.62 21.83
C THR A 230 10.04 -8.83 20.60
N TYR A 231 9.79 -9.87 19.81
CA TYR A 231 10.52 -10.16 18.58
C TYR A 231 10.43 -9.02 17.55
N ILE A 232 9.23 -8.46 17.35
CA ILE A 232 9.03 -7.28 16.50
C ILE A 232 9.86 -6.09 17.00
N VAL A 233 9.84 -5.82 18.31
CA VAL A 233 10.62 -4.73 18.91
C VAL A 233 12.12 -4.97 18.76
N ASP A 234 12.60 -6.20 18.97
CA ASP A 234 14.03 -6.54 18.84
C ASP A 234 14.51 -6.37 17.40
N LEU A 235 13.72 -6.79 16.40
CA LEU A 235 14.02 -6.56 14.99
C LEU A 235 14.11 -5.06 14.67
N VAL A 236 13.14 -4.26 15.13
CA VAL A 236 13.15 -2.80 14.92
C VAL A 236 14.31 -2.15 15.65
N ARG A 237 14.62 -2.54 16.89
CA ARG A 237 15.78 -2.04 17.64
C ARG A 237 17.12 -2.42 16.98
N ALA A 238 17.22 -3.63 16.43
CA ALA A 238 18.40 -4.06 15.70
C ALA A 238 18.72 -3.13 14.51
N THR A 239 17.71 -2.56 13.84
CA THR A 239 17.96 -1.56 12.79
C THR A 239 18.63 -0.28 13.31
N ARG A 240 18.48 0.06 14.60
CA ARG A 240 19.05 1.29 15.20
C ARG A 240 20.49 1.11 15.68
N SER A 241 20.95 -0.14 15.78
CA SER A 241 22.29 -0.49 16.25
C SER A 241 23.15 -1.17 15.19
N ASP A 242 22.64 -1.31 13.97
CA ASP A 242 23.36 -1.91 12.85
C ASP A 242 24.35 -0.91 12.24
N ALA A 243 25.60 -1.35 11.98
CA ALA A 243 26.65 -0.50 11.43
C ALA A 243 26.37 -0.02 9.99
N ASP A 244 25.55 -0.77 9.24
CA ASP A 244 25.18 -0.44 7.87
C ASP A 244 24.01 0.56 7.81
N ILE A 245 23.42 0.93 8.97
CA ILE A 245 22.24 1.82 9.05
C ILE A 245 22.62 3.12 9.77
N LEU A 246 22.40 4.24 9.10
CA LEU A 246 22.57 5.58 9.67
C LEU A 246 21.38 5.96 10.54
N TYR A 247 20.14 5.71 10.05
CA TYR A 247 18.90 5.92 10.79
C TYR A 247 18.04 4.67 10.73
N GLY A 248 17.76 4.09 11.89
CA GLY A 248 16.91 2.91 12.02
C GLY A 248 15.42 3.25 12.13
N ALA A 249 14.60 2.22 12.06
CA ALA A 249 13.14 2.34 12.06
C ALA A 249 12.58 2.85 13.40
N SER A 250 11.45 3.57 13.33
CA SER A 250 10.76 4.16 14.46
C SER A 250 9.88 3.14 15.23
N THR A 251 9.33 3.53 16.39
CA THR A 251 8.33 2.73 17.10
C THR A 251 7.03 2.58 16.29
N ARG A 252 6.69 3.59 15.46
CA ARG A 252 5.55 3.49 14.53
C ARG A 252 5.73 2.32 13.55
N ALA A 253 6.97 2.04 13.14
CA ALA A 253 7.27 0.89 12.28
C ALA A 253 6.99 -0.45 12.97
N ALA A 254 7.23 -0.57 14.29
CA ALA A 254 6.88 -1.76 15.04
C ALA A 254 5.35 -1.96 15.11
N ASP A 255 4.60 -0.89 15.38
CA ASP A 255 3.13 -0.92 15.40
C ASP A 255 2.55 -1.27 14.02
N ALA A 256 3.08 -0.68 12.96
CA ALA A 256 2.71 -1.00 11.59
C ALA A 256 2.95 -2.48 11.25
N LEU A 257 4.10 -3.02 11.64
CA LEU A 257 4.44 -4.43 11.43
C LEU A 257 3.51 -5.35 12.25
N ALA A 258 3.23 -5.02 13.51
CA ALA A 258 2.30 -5.79 14.35
C ALA A 258 0.89 -5.82 13.76
N SER A 259 0.39 -4.69 13.27
CA SER A 259 -0.91 -4.61 12.58
C SER A 259 -0.95 -5.49 11.33
N ALA A 260 0.09 -5.44 10.51
CA ALA A 260 0.21 -6.26 9.31
C ALA A 260 0.28 -7.78 9.62
N VAL A 261 0.97 -8.16 10.70
CA VAL A 261 1.06 -9.55 11.19
C VAL A 261 -0.31 -10.10 11.57
N ARG A 262 -1.16 -9.31 12.25
CA ARG A 262 -2.55 -9.72 12.55
C ARG A 262 -3.33 -10.02 11.29
N VAL A 263 -3.24 -9.15 10.29
CA VAL A 263 -3.94 -9.37 9.00
C VAL A 263 -3.44 -10.64 8.33
N ARG A 264 -2.12 -10.85 8.28
CA ARG A 264 -1.55 -12.05 7.67
C ARG A 264 -2.00 -13.33 8.38
N ALA A 265 -2.00 -13.34 9.72
CA ALA A 265 -2.50 -14.47 10.50
C ALA A 265 -3.97 -14.78 10.18
N ALA A 266 -4.84 -13.75 10.11
CA ALA A 266 -6.24 -13.90 9.72
C ALA A 266 -6.41 -14.44 8.29
N PHE A 267 -5.57 -14.00 7.34
CA PHE A 267 -5.57 -14.50 5.95
C PHE A 267 -5.23 -15.99 5.86
N GLU A 268 -4.43 -16.48 6.80
CA GLU A 268 -4.11 -17.93 6.94
C GLU A 268 -5.11 -18.68 7.82
N GLY A 269 -6.17 -18.02 8.31
CA GLY A 269 -7.23 -18.60 9.14
C GLY A 269 -6.80 -18.89 10.57
N ARG A 270 -5.77 -18.20 11.08
CA ARG A 270 -5.26 -18.33 12.46
C ARG A 270 -5.71 -17.16 13.32
N ASP A 271 -5.98 -17.43 14.62
CA ASP A 271 -6.34 -16.43 15.62
C ASP A 271 -5.12 -15.90 16.41
N TYR A 272 -3.90 -16.25 15.95
CA TYR A 272 -2.63 -15.81 16.54
C TYR A 272 -1.56 -15.58 15.45
N GLY A 273 -0.65 -14.64 15.73
CA GLY A 273 0.50 -14.37 14.89
C GLY A 273 1.67 -15.31 15.14
N LEU A 274 2.46 -15.59 14.10
CA LEU A 274 3.67 -16.42 14.15
C LEU A 274 4.93 -15.59 13.83
N PRO A 275 6.11 -16.02 14.28
CA PRO A 275 7.39 -15.41 13.87
C PRO A 275 7.58 -15.36 12.35
N ASP A 276 7.10 -16.38 11.63
CA ASP A 276 7.15 -16.44 10.16
C ASP A 276 6.36 -15.32 9.50
N ASP A 277 5.24 -14.90 10.10
CA ASP A 277 4.46 -13.76 9.60
C ASP A 277 5.26 -12.46 9.73
N VAL A 278 5.94 -12.28 10.88
CA VAL A 278 6.83 -11.13 11.11
C VAL A 278 7.96 -11.11 10.08
N GLN A 279 8.62 -12.24 9.88
CA GLN A 279 9.74 -12.36 8.95
C GLN A 279 9.35 -12.09 7.49
N ALA A 280 8.18 -12.55 7.08
CA ALA A 280 7.68 -12.35 5.72
C ALA A 280 7.33 -10.88 5.43
N LEU A 281 6.89 -10.13 6.43
CA LEU A 281 6.47 -8.73 6.30
C LEU A 281 7.55 -7.71 6.64
N LEU A 282 8.68 -8.14 7.24
CA LEU A 282 9.75 -7.26 7.72
C LEU A 282 10.28 -6.34 6.63
N VAL A 283 10.71 -6.92 5.50
CA VAL A 283 11.35 -6.16 4.42
C VAL A 283 10.40 -5.16 3.79
N PRO A 284 9.20 -5.51 3.31
CA PRO A 284 8.28 -4.54 2.73
C PRO A 284 7.82 -3.46 3.73
N ALA A 285 7.78 -3.77 5.04
CA ALA A 285 7.41 -2.82 6.07
C ALA A 285 8.55 -1.85 6.43
N LEU A 286 9.81 -2.28 6.40
CA LEU A 286 10.93 -1.49 6.93
C LEU A 286 11.86 -0.89 5.88
N ARG A 287 11.87 -1.36 4.62
CA ARG A 287 12.82 -0.91 3.59
C ARG A 287 12.82 0.59 3.31
N HIS A 288 11.71 1.26 3.54
CA HIS A 288 11.52 2.71 3.35
C HIS A 288 11.61 3.50 4.66
N ARG A 289 11.91 2.82 5.77
CA ARG A 289 11.99 3.39 7.12
C ARG A 289 13.39 3.36 7.71
N ILE A 290 14.36 2.89 6.93
CA ILE A 290 15.78 2.89 7.29
C ILE A 290 16.57 3.69 6.26
N ILE A 291 17.63 4.34 6.71
CA ILE A 291 18.60 5.03 5.87
C ILE A 291 19.93 4.33 6.07
N LEU A 292 20.54 3.90 4.97
CA LEU A 292 21.85 3.26 5.01
C LEU A 292 22.96 4.22 5.39
N SER A 293 24.03 3.70 5.96
CA SER A 293 25.25 4.47 6.17
C SER A 293 25.95 4.74 4.84
N PRO A 294 26.68 5.85 4.70
CA PRO A 294 27.43 6.15 3.47
C PRO A 294 28.38 5.03 3.05
N SER A 295 28.98 4.33 4.00
CA SER A 295 29.85 3.16 3.72
C SER A 295 29.07 2.02 3.10
N ALA A 296 27.88 1.70 3.63
CA ALA A 296 27.02 0.64 3.09
C ALA A 296 26.53 0.98 1.66
N GLU A 297 26.20 2.25 1.39
CA GLU A 297 25.83 2.71 0.05
C GLU A 297 27.00 2.58 -0.95
N ILE A 298 28.22 2.97 -0.55
CA ILE A 298 29.42 2.83 -1.38
C ILE A 298 29.71 1.36 -1.68
N ASP A 299 29.48 0.47 -0.71
CA ASP A 299 29.64 -0.98 -0.86
C ASP A 299 28.52 -1.61 -1.72
N GLY A 300 27.55 -0.80 -2.20
CA GLY A 300 26.43 -1.25 -3.04
C GLY A 300 25.39 -2.08 -2.30
N ARG A 301 25.33 -2.00 -0.98
CA ARG A 301 24.31 -2.69 -0.19
C ARG A 301 22.94 -2.06 -0.38
N THR A 302 21.93 -2.89 -0.29
CA THR A 302 20.53 -2.45 -0.39
C THR A 302 19.83 -2.53 0.98
N PRO A 303 18.80 -1.69 1.24
CA PRO A 303 18.01 -1.82 2.46
C PRO A 303 17.45 -3.23 2.67
N ASP A 304 17.07 -3.90 1.60
CA ASP A 304 16.54 -5.26 1.62
C ASP A 304 17.57 -6.29 2.12
N GLU A 305 18.82 -6.19 1.65
CA GLU A 305 19.90 -7.09 2.09
C GLU A 305 20.23 -6.87 3.56
N VAL A 306 20.33 -5.62 4.00
CA VAL A 306 20.60 -5.29 5.39
C VAL A 306 19.48 -5.80 6.30
N LEU A 307 18.21 -5.61 5.92
CA LEU A 307 17.08 -6.12 6.69
C LEU A 307 17.02 -7.66 6.73
N ARG A 308 17.36 -8.35 5.62
CA ARG A 308 17.48 -9.82 5.63
C ARG A 308 18.60 -10.30 6.56
N ASN A 309 19.72 -9.59 6.63
CA ASN A 309 20.80 -9.91 7.56
C ASN A 309 20.37 -9.70 9.01
N ILE A 310 19.66 -8.61 9.32
CA ILE A 310 19.10 -8.38 10.65
C ILE A 310 18.13 -9.50 11.03
N LYS A 311 17.21 -9.86 10.12
CA LYS A 311 16.27 -10.97 10.32
C LYS A 311 16.97 -12.29 10.70
N ASN A 312 18.07 -12.59 10.03
CA ASN A 312 18.81 -13.85 10.26
C ASN A 312 19.65 -13.84 11.57
N ARG A 313 19.93 -12.66 12.12
CA ARG A 313 20.74 -12.46 13.33
C ARG A 313 19.91 -12.38 14.61
N VAL A 314 18.68 -11.90 14.51
CA VAL A 314 17.77 -11.79 15.65
C VAL A 314 17.01 -13.11 15.82
N ASP A 315 17.17 -13.74 16.98
CA ASP A 315 16.54 -15.03 17.27
C ASP A 315 15.02 -14.92 17.27
N ALA A 316 14.37 -15.78 16.46
CA ALA A 316 12.93 -15.90 16.48
C ALA A 316 12.47 -16.71 17.71
N PRO A 317 11.36 -16.32 18.38
CA PRO A 317 10.79 -17.11 19.45
C PRO A 317 10.35 -18.49 18.97
N ARG A 318 10.51 -19.51 19.85
CA ARG A 318 10.16 -20.92 19.58
C ARG A 318 8.72 -21.21 19.96
#